data_09ee6bee96736ee1a64073108daa45c0
#
_entry.id   09ee6bee96736ee1a64073108daa45c0
#
_cell.length_a   1.000
_cell.length_b   1.000
_cell.length_c   1.000
_cell.angle_alpha   90.00
_cell.angle_beta   90.00
_cell.angle_gamma   90.00
#
_symmetry.space_group_name_H-M   'P 1'
#
loop_
_entity.id
_entity.type
_entity.pdbx_description
1 polymer ?
#
loop_
_entity_poly.entity_id
_entity_poly.type
_entity_poly.pdbx_seq_one_letter_code
_entity_poly.pdbx_strand_id
1 'polypeptide(L)'
;RRSSDLYITFMKNHIFPYLNREVTDRVFPMYWYVGYNYSVFASIVPGVLEYYVALSEHEESQTDCWVTCFWGDAAHSTYDDPISGWKTPIAGNKDSFTVRRFKIIDEVINTAITRGNIIVPEDEFDAGFDHSTKIVRNEDIESKADPNYYLRRGYPGDVNSLSAKYSKPHSDNPPTAKETFIGYMQIAMRLTKEEREAMWPSATYPFMSSKFEFVTNYLKKYNID
;
A
#
# COMPACT_ATOMS: atom_id res chain seq x y z
N ARG A 1 -15.69 22.36 -9.71
CA ARG A 1 -15.52 23.03 -8.41
C ARG A 1 -15.71 22.10 -7.21
N ARG A 2 -16.79 21.28 -7.15
CA ARG A 2 -17.04 20.39 -5.99
C ARG A 2 -15.97 19.33 -5.77
N SER A 3 -15.42 18.71 -6.82
CA SER A 3 -14.44 17.62 -6.69
C SER A 3 -13.11 18.12 -6.15
N SER A 4 -12.60 19.26 -6.62
CA SER A 4 -11.36 19.85 -6.14
C SER A 4 -11.46 20.30 -4.67
N ASP A 5 -12.59 20.92 -4.30
CA ASP A 5 -12.80 21.38 -2.93
C ASP A 5 -12.87 20.21 -1.94
N LEU A 6 -13.51 19.10 -2.37
CA LEU A 6 -13.60 17.87 -1.58
C LEU A 6 -12.24 17.20 -1.45
N TYR A 7 -11.44 17.13 -2.52
CA TYR A 7 -10.10 16.60 -2.49
C TYR A 7 -9.18 17.41 -1.56
N ILE A 8 -9.20 18.71 -1.67
CA ILE A 8 -8.43 19.60 -0.79
C ILE A 8 -8.85 19.40 0.67
N THR A 9 -10.15 19.28 0.95
CA THR A 9 -10.67 19.03 2.30
C THR A 9 -10.20 17.68 2.82
N PHE A 10 -10.23 16.64 1.98
CA PHE A 10 -9.72 15.32 2.31
C PHE A 10 -8.23 15.37 2.68
N MET A 11 -7.40 15.97 1.84
CA MET A 11 -5.96 16.10 2.08
C MET A 11 -5.66 16.84 3.38
N LYS A 12 -6.37 17.95 3.63
CA LYS A 12 -6.19 18.76 4.86
C LYS A 12 -6.59 18.02 6.13
N ASN A 13 -7.61 17.19 6.07
CA ASN A 13 -8.16 16.54 7.27
C ASN A 13 -7.56 15.16 7.53
N HIS A 14 -7.14 14.46 6.46
CA HIS A 14 -6.85 13.03 6.53
C HIS A 14 -5.46 12.63 6.05
N ILE A 15 -4.70 13.52 5.45
CA ILE A 15 -3.35 13.26 4.95
C ILE A 15 -2.32 14.15 5.66
N PHE A 16 -2.38 15.46 5.44
CA PHE A 16 -1.37 16.39 5.95
C PHE A 16 -1.15 16.38 7.47
N PRO A 17 -2.17 16.20 8.33
CA PRO A 17 -1.95 16.15 9.76
C PRO A 17 -1.10 14.97 10.25
N TYR A 18 -0.99 13.93 9.44
CA TYR A 18 -0.26 12.70 9.76
C TYR A 18 1.13 12.61 9.13
N LEU A 19 1.56 13.65 8.43
CA LEU A 19 2.85 13.72 7.75
C LEU A 19 3.62 14.94 8.24
N ASN A 20 4.82 14.72 8.75
CA ASN A 20 5.67 15.84 9.14
C ASN A 20 6.39 16.45 7.93
N ARG A 21 6.97 17.65 8.13
CA ARG A 21 7.67 18.37 7.08
C ARG A 21 8.93 17.63 6.61
N GLU A 22 9.61 16.92 7.49
CA GLU A 22 10.85 16.19 7.15
C GLU A 22 10.55 15.06 6.17
N VAL A 23 9.43 14.36 6.38
CA VAL A 23 8.96 13.31 5.46
C VAL A 23 8.55 13.90 4.11
N THR A 24 7.87 15.04 4.12
CA THR A 24 7.22 15.59 2.92
C THR A 24 8.08 16.55 2.12
N ASP A 25 9.30 16.86 2.57
CA ASP A 25 10.18 17.77 1.84
C ASP A 25 10.50 17.24 0.44
N ARG A 26 10.04 17.98 -0.58
CA ARG A 26 10.16 17.62 -2.01
C ARG A 26 9.53 16.27 -2.39
N VAL A 27 8.62 15.74 -1.57
CA VAL A 27 7.92 14.48 -1.85
C VAL A 27 6.67 14.73 -2.65
N PHE A 28 5.93 15.79 -2.30
CA PHE A 28 4.76 16.16 -3.07
C PHE A 28 5.13 16.73 -4.43
N PRO A 29 4.36 16.44 -5.47
CA PRO A 29 4.57 17.01 -6.79
C PRO A 29 4.33 18.52 -6.79
N MET A 30 4.97 19.21 -7.75
CA MET A 30 4.78 20.64 -7.92
C MET A 30 3.38 20.98 -8.45
N TYR A 31 2.80 20.08 -9.25
CA TYR A 31 1.51 20.25 -9.88
C TYR A 31 0.56 19.11 -9.54
N TRP A 32 -0.67 19.46 -9.17
CA TRP A 32 -1.75 18.51 -8.95
C TRP A 32 -2.89 18.80 -9.91
N TYR A 33 -3.17 17.82 -10.76
CA TYR A 33 -4.29 17.85 -11.66
C TYR A 33 -5.43 17.02 -11.08
N VAL A 34 -6.49 17.69 -10.64
CA VAL A 34 -7.68 17.04 -10.11
C VAL A 34 -8.69 16.88 -11.24
N GLY A 35 -8.78 15.68 -11.76
CA GLY A 35 -9.75 15.30 -12.79
C GLY A 35 -11.07 14.84 -12.22
N TYR A 36 -12.12 14.87 -13.04
CA TYR A 36 -13.41 14.26 -12.68
C TYR A 36 -13.37 12.75 -12.88
N ASN A 37 -12.87 12.32 -14.01
CA ASN A 37 -12.60 10.94 -14.35
C ASN A 37 -11.18 10.83 -14.91
N TYR A 38 -10.43 9.87 -14.41
CA TYR A 38 -9.15 9.50 -14.98
C TYR A 38 -9.16 8.01 -15.27
N SER A 39 -8.85 7.67 -16.50
CA SER A 39 -8.78 6.27 -16.93
C SER A 39 -7.59 6.07 -17.83
N VAL A 40 -6.95 4.92 -17.69
CA VAL A 40 -5.89 4.47 -18.57
C VAL A 40 -6.48 3.46 -19.54
N PHE A 41 -6.20 3.64 -20.82
CA PHE A 41 -6.53 2.65 -21.82
C PHE A 41 -5.53 1.51 -21.76
N ALA A 42 -6.02 0.32 -21.51
CA ALA A 42 -5.23 -0.90 -21.55
C ALA A 42 -5.65 -1.75 -22.75
N SER A 43 -4.67 -2.09 -23.57
CA SER A 43 -4.84 -3.00 -24.69
C SER A 43 -3.95 -4.22 -24.44
N ILE A 44 -4.55 -5.33 -24.03
CA ILE A 44 -3.83 -6.60 -23.82
C ILE A 44 -3.69 -7.33 -25.13
N VAL A 45 -4.77 -7.36 -25.93
CA VAL A 45 -4.78 -7.88 -27.28
C VAL A 45 -5.45 -6.84 -28.16
N PRO A 46 -4.70 -6.14 -29.04
CA PRO A 46 -5.24 -5.06 -29.85
C PRO A 46 -6.50 -5.48 -30.63
N GLY A 47 -7.56 -4.70 -30.51
CA GLY A 47 -8.84 -4.93 -31.16
C GLY A 47 -9.68 -6.08 -30.59
N VAL A 48 -9.20 -6.80 -29.56
CA VAL A 48 -9.91 -7.95 -28.98
C VAL A 48 -10.13 -7.77 -27.49
N LEU A 49 -9.11 -7.36 -26.75
CA LEU A 49 -9.19 -7.15 -25.30
C LEU A 49 -8.65 -5.75 -24.97
N GLU A 50 -9.52 -4.79 -25.05
CA GLU A 50 -9.26 -3.38 -24.79
C GLU A 50 -10.26 -2.88 -23.77
N TYR A 51 -9.78 -2.16 -22.77
CA TYR A 51 -10.63 -1.61 -21.71
C TYR A 51 -10.03 -0.37 -21.10
N TYR A 52 -10.87 0.44 -20.49
CA TYR A 52 -10.44 1.58 -19.70
C TYR A 52 -10.42 1.18 -18.23
N VAL A 53 -9.28 1.39 -17.58
CA VAL A 53 -9.16 1.23 -16.13
C VAL A 53 -9.32 2.61 -15.51
N ALA A 54 -10.37 2.79 -14.71
CA ALA A 54 -10.54 4.01 -13.94
C ALA A 54 -9.54 4.02 -12.78
N LEU A 55 -8.76 5.09 -12.69
CA LEU A 55 -7.80 5.30 -11.61
C LEU A 55 -8.33 6.38 -10.69
N SER A 56 -8.28 6.12 -9.39
CA SER A 56 -8.59 7.14 -8.38
C SER A 56 -7.43 8.10 -8.18
N GLU A 57 -6.24 7.62 -8.43
CA GLU A 57 -4.99 8.36 -8.27
C GLU A 57 -3.99 7.83 -9.27
N HIS A 58 -3.21 8.70 -9.83
CA HIS A 58 -2.08 8.35 -10.66
C HIS A 58 -0.96 9.33 -10.40
N GLU A 59 0.22 8.79 -10.22
CA GLU A 59 1.46 9.54 -10.21
C GLU A 59 2.17 9.32 -11.53
N GLU A 60 2.63 10.40 -12.15
CA GLU A 60 3.54 10.32 -13.26
C GLU A 60 4.89 10.91 -12.82
N SER A 61 5.79 10.04 -12.46
CA SER A 61 7.09 10.39 -11.85
C SER A 61 8.02 11.22 -12.75
N GLN A 62 7.73 11.29 -14.05
CA GLN A 62 8.58 12.00 -15.00
C GLN A 62 8.29 13.48 -15.12
N THR A 63 7.12 13.93 -14.73
CA THR A 63 6.63 15.29 -14.97
C THR A 63 6.44 16.12 -13.70
N ASP A 64 6.86 15.61 -12.56
CA ASP A 64 6.65 16.25 -11.24
C ASP A 64 5.19 16.69 -11.03
N CYS A 65 4.26 15.86 -11.47
CA CYS A 65 2.84 16.08 -11.31
C CYS A 65 2.12 14.82 -10.83
N TRP A 66 1.06 15.04 -10.05
CA TRP A 66 0.09 14.01 -9.77
C TRP A 66 -1.21 14.29 -10.48
N VAL A 67 -1.76 13.26 -11.09
CA VAL A 67 -3.10 13.29 -11.65
C VAL A 67 -3.98 12.48 -10.71
N THR A 68 -4.98 13.11 -10.14
CA THR A 68 -5.87 12.45 -9.18
C THR A 68 -7.32 12.61 -9.59
N CYS A 69 -8.10 11.59 -9.30
CA CYS A 69 -9.52 11.55 -9.53
C CYS A 69 -10.22 11.15 -8.21
N PHE A 70 -10.77 12.14 -7.51
CA PHE A 70 -11.39 11.86 -6.19
C PHE A 70 -12.72 11.13 -6.30
N TRP A 71 -13.43 11.37 -7.41
CA TRP A 71 -14.71 10.77 -7.69
C TRP A 71 -14.67 10.00 -8.99
N GLY A 72 -14.93 8.69 -8.90
CA GLY A 72 -15.65 8.12 -10.01
C GLY A 72 -17.07 8.68 -9.98
N ASP A 73 -17.63 8.96 -11.14
CA ASP A 73 -19.01 9.37 -11.30
C ASP A 73 -19.93 8.41 -10.52
N ALA A 74 -21.00 8.92 -9.95
CA ALA A 74 -22.06 8.08 -9.40
C ALA A 74 -22.60 7.07 -10.44
N ALA A 75 -22.56 7.43 -11.74
CA ALA A 75 -22.81 6.50 -12.84
C ALA A 75 -21.72 5.42 -12.99
N HIS A 76 -20.48 5.69 -12.53
CA HIS A 76 -19.37 4.73 -12.50
C HIS A 76 -19.23 4.07 -11.13
N SER A 77 -20.07 4.39 -10.15
CA SER A 77 -20.12 3.67 -8.88
C SER A 77 -20.54 2.21 -9.04
N THR A 78 -21.10 1.86 -10.19
CA THR A 78 -21.40 0.49 -10.63
C THR A 78 -20.27 -0.14 -11.43
N TYR A 79 -19.18 0.59 -11.72
CA TYR A 79 -18.04 0.05 -12.39
C TYR A 79 -17.22 -0.76 -11.39
N ASP A 80 -17.62 -1.99 -11.23
CA ASP A 80 -16.81 -3.02 -10.62
C ASP A 80 -15.74 -3.38 -11.65
N ASP A 81 -14.49 -3.04 -11.39
CA ASP A 81 -13.41 -3.57 -12.19
C ASP A 81 -13.40 -5.09 -12.05
N PRO A 82 -13.75 -5.85 -13.09
CA PRO A 82 -13.87 -7.31 -13.00
C PRO A 82 -12.50 -7.98 -12.78
N ILE A 83 -11.40 -7.29 -13.02
CA ILE A 83 -10.04 -7.82 -12.89
C ILE A 83 -9.51 -7.60 -11.48
N SER A 84 -9.64 -6.39 -10.94
CA SER A 84 -9.14 -6.06 -9.60
C SER A 84 -10.20 -6.18 -8.51
N GLY A 85 -11.47 -6.32 -8.87
CA GLY A 85 -12.59 -6.26 -7.93
C GLY A 85 -12.72 -4.90 -7.25
N TRP A 86 -12.13 -3.86 -7.83
CA TRP A 86 -12.10 -2.52 -7.26
C TRP A 86 -13.42 -1.82 -7.55
N LYS A 87 -14.04 -1.31 -6.49
CA LYS A 87 -15.22 -0.47 -6.60
C LYS A 87 -14.83 0.97 -6.46
N THR A 88 -15.33 1.82 -7.35
CA THR A 88 -15.15 3.25 -7.23
C THR A 88 -15.62 3.72 -5.85
N PRO A 89 -14.81 4.43 -5.09
CA PRO A 89 -15.18 4.87 -3.77
C PRO A 89 -16.39 5.79 -3.81
N ILE A 90 -17.45 5.41 -3.11
CA ILE A 90 -18.56 6.32 -2.84
C ILE A 90 -18.16 7.19 -1.66
N ALA A 91 -18.39 8.49 -1.75
CA ALA A 91 -18.17 9.40 -0.65
C ALA A 91 -18.84 8.90 0.64
N GLY A 92 -18.06 8.83 1.72
CA GLY A 92 -18.54 8.35 3.02
C GLY A 92 -18.50 6.83 3.20
N ASN A 93 -18.11 6.05 2.19
CA ASN A 93 -17.81 4.65 2.42
C ASN A 93 -16.46 4.51 3.14
N LYS A 94 -16.49 3.95 4.35
CA LYS A 94 -15.29 3.79 5.19
C LYS A 94 -14.18 2.99 4.49
N ASP A 95 -14.55 1.94 3.77
CA ASP A 95 -13.57 1.09 3.10
C ASP A 95 -12.90 1.83 1.94
N SER A 96 -13.68 2.55 1.16
CA SER A 96 -13.16 3.40 0.07
C SER A 96 -12.29 4.52 0.59
N PHE A 97 -12.70 5.15 1.68
CA PHE A 97 -11.92 6.18 2.36
C PHE A 97 -10.57 5.65 2.84
N THR A 98 -10.58 4.49 3.49
CA THR A 98 -9.38 3.85 4.01
C THR A 98 -8.42 3.46 2.89
N VAL A 99 -8.92 2.88 1.80
CA VAL A 99 -8.11 2.52 0.64
C VAL A 99 -7.46 3.76 0.00
N ARG A 100 -8.21 4.84 -0.15
CA ARG A 100 -7.69 6.09 -0.73
C ARG A 100 -6.63 6.73 0.15
N ARG A 101 -6.90 6.82 1.45
CA ARG A 101 -5.93 7.33 2.41
C ARG A 101 -4.65 6.52 2.39
N PHE A 102 -4.77 5.20 2.40
CA PHE A 102 -3.63 4.29 2.30
C PHE A 102 -2.80 4.54 1.04
N LYS A 103 -3.43 4.63 -0.13
CA LYS A 103 -2.72 4.87 -1.39
C LYS A 103 -1.91 6.15 -1.40
N ILE A 104 -2.51 7.26 -0.95
CA ILE A 104 -1.82 8.54 -0.92
C ILE A 104 -0.64 8.49 0.05
N ILE A 105 -0.84 7.96 1.26
CA ILE A 105 0.22 7.87 2.26
C ILE A 105 1.32 6.92 1.79
N ASP A 106 0.95 5.77 1.21
CA ASP A 106 1.91 4.81 0.67
C ASP A 106 2.80 5.44 -0.41
N GLU A 107 2.20 6.17 -1.34
CA GLU A 107 2.94 6.90 -2.38
C GLU A 107 3.88 7.96 -1.80
N VAL A 108 3.40 8.76 -0.85
CA VAL A 108 4.21 9.76 -0.16
C VAL A 108 5.40 9.11 0.54
N ILE A 109 5.20 8.01 1.25
CA ILE A 109 6.25 7.32 1.99
C ILE A 109 7.25 6.65 1.05
N ASN A 110 6.79 5.97 -0.01
CA ASN A 110 7.67 5.37 -1.00
C ASN A 110 8.55 6.42 -1.69
N THR A 111 7.97 7.57 -2.02
CA THR A 111 8.73 8.70 -2.55
C THR A 111 9.71 9.27 -1.53
N ALA A 112 9.29 9.39 -0.26
CA ALA A 112 10.17 9.85 0.83
C ALA A 112 11.36 8.90 1.05
N ILE A 113 11.14 7.59 0.97
CA ILE A 113 12.21 6.58 1.04
C ILE A 113 13.16 6.73 -0.18
N THR A 114 12.61 6.88 -1.37
CA THR A 114 13.39 7.03 -2.60
C THR A 114 14.25 8.30 -2.58
N ARG A 115 13.75 9.37 -1.99
CA ARG A 115 14.46 10.66 -1.84
C ARG A 115 15.37 10.71 -0.61
N GLY A 116 15.33 9.70 0.25
CA GLY A 116 16.16 9.62 1.46
C GLY A 116 15.63 10.43 2.65
N ASN A 117 14.39 10.91 2.59
CA ASN A 117 13.74 11.58 3.73
C ASN A 117 13.39 10.58 4.83
N ILE A 118 13.07 9.35 4.44
CA ILE A 118 12.95 8.20 5.33
C ILE A 118 14.05 7.23 5.00
N ILE A 119 14.89 6.93 5.96
CA ILE A 119 15.98 5.95 5.81
C ILE A 119 15.44 4.59 6.23
N VAL A 120 15.52 3.60 5.34
CA VAL A 120 15.18 2.22 5.70
C VAL A 120 16.29 1.67 6.61
N PRO A 121 15.97 1.23 7.83
CA PRO A 121 16.95 0.72 8.78
C PRO A 121 17.27 -0.76 8.46
N GLU A 122 17.87 -1.01 7.29
CA GLU A 122 18.02 -2.37 6.74
C GLU A 122 18.74 -3.29 7.74
N ASP A 123 19.88 -2.90 8.26
CA ASP A 123 20.70 -3.75 9.15
C ASP A 123 19.96 -4.13 10.44
N GLU A 124 19.26 -3.16 11.06
CA GLU A 124 18.56 -3.39 12.32
C GLU A 124 17.27 -4.19 12.12
N PHE A 125 16.54 -3.85 11.04
CA PHE A 125 15.28 -4.51 10.72
C PHE A 125 15.52 -5.92 10.21
N ASP A 126 16.56 -6.13 9.42
CA ASP A 126 16.82 -7.39 8.73
C ASP A 126 17.33 -8.50 9.64
N ALA A 127 17.73 -8.16 10.85
CA ALA A 127 18.23 -9.13 11.81
C ALA A 127 17.24 -10.30 12.02
N GLY A 128 17.66 -11.52 11.66
CA GLY A 128 16.89 -12.75 11.78
C GLY A 128 16.11 -13.17 10.53
N PHE A 129 16.08 -12.34 9.46
CA PHE A 129 15.58 -12.81 8.18
C PHE A 129 16.63 -13.63 7.41
N ASP A 130 16.15 -14.55 6.58
CA ASP A 130 16.98 -15.29 5.65
C ASP A 130 16.41 -15.08 4.22
N HIS A 131 17.08 -14.24 3.45
CA HIS A 131 16.70 -13.91 2.08
C HIS A 131 17.28 -14.88 1.02
N SER A 132 18.00 -15.93 1.46
CA SER A 132 18.66 -16.86 0.55
C SER A 132 17.87 -18.13 0.30
N THR A 133 17.19 -18.62 1.32
CA THR A 133 16.42 -19.87 1.25
C THR A 133 15.02 -19.60 0.72
N LYS A 134 14.59 -20.38 -0.25
CA LYS A 134 13.23 -20.29 -0.81
C LYS A 134 12.15 -20.46 0.25
N ILE A 135 11.07 -19.73 0.10
CA ILE A 135 9.89 -19.80 0.95
C ILE A 135 8.83 -20.73 0.37
N VAL A 136 8.09 -21.38 1.25
CA VAL A 136 6.92 -22.20 0.90
C VAL A 136 5.69 -21.30 0.94
N ARG A 137 4.97 -21.21 -0.18
CA ARG A 137 3.80 -20.31 -0.35
C ARG A 137 2.46 -21.01 -0.36
N ASN A 138 2.43 -22.34 -0.39
CA ASN A 138 1.17 -23.07 -0.42
C ASN A 138 0.43 -22.95 0.90
N GLU A 139 -0.89 -22.95 0.84
CA GLU A 139 -1.78 -22.71 1.99
C GLU A 139 -2.39 -24.00 2.55
N ASP A 140 -1.94 -25.17 2.07
CA ASP A 140 -2.34 -26.46 2.62
C ASP A 140 -1.70 -26.74 4.01
N ILE A 141 -2.23 -27.72 4.72
CA ILE A 141 -1.82 -28.03 6.09
C ILE A 141 -0.34 -28.40 6.18
N GLU A 142 0.15 -29.18 5.20
CA GLU A 142 1.54 -29.65 5.18
C GLU A 142 2.51 -28.48 4.97
N SER A 143 2.20 -27.63 4.00
CA SER A 143 2.98 -26.42 3.71
C SER A 143 3.00 -25.45 4.89
N LYS A 144 1.88 -25.26 5.59
CA LYS A 144 1.82 -24.42 6.81
C LYS A 144 2.64 -24.98 7.98
N ALA A 145 2.88 -26.28 7.99
CA ALA A 145 3.74 -26.92 8.97
C ALA A 145 5.24 -26.82 8.63
N ASP A 146 5.58 -26.53 7.37
CA ASP A 146 6.97 -26.40 6.90
C ASP A 146 7.69 -25.25 7.63
N PRO A 147 8.94 -25.45 8.10
CA PRO A 147 9.76 -24.38 8.68
C PRO A 147 9.97 -23.20 7.72
N ASN A 148 9.99 -23.46 6.40
CA ASN A 148 10.15 -22.42 5.37
C ASN A 148 8.82 -21.80 4.92
N TYR A 149 7.71 -22.11 5.58
CA TYR A 149 6.45 -21.42 5.30
C TYR A 149 6.60 -19.91 5.49
N TYR A 150 6.17 -19.13 4.52
CA TYR A 150 6.47 -17.71 4.43
C TYR A 150 6.11 -16.91 5.70
N LEU A 151 4.97 -17.21 6.34
CA LEU A 151 4.60 -16.53 7.59
C LEU A 151 5.52 -16.92 8.75
N ARG A 152 6.00 -18.18 8.82
CA ARG A 152 6.98 -18.61 9.83
C ARG A 152 8.33 -17.95 9.64
N ARG A 153 8.67 -17.68 8.39
CA ARG A 153 9.89 -16.95 8.00
C ARG A 153 9.75 -15.44 8.17
N GLY A 154 8.59 -14.94 8.62
CA GLY A 154 8.35 -13.53 8.85
C GLY A 154 7.98 -12.73 7.61
N TYR A 155 7.56 -13.38 6.53
CA TYR A 155 7.12 -12.66 5.31
C TYR A 155 5.59 -12.58 5.29
N PRO A 156 5.00 -11.41 5.55
CA PRO A 156 3.53 -11.30 5.69
C PRO A 156 2.78 -11.38 4.35
N GLY A 157 3.49 -11.49 3.24
CA GLY A 157 2.90 -11.46 1.91
C GLY A 157 2.86 -10.06 1.31
N ASP A 158 2.20 -9.95 0.17
CA ASP A 158 2.16 -8.72 -0.61
C ASP A 158 0.86 -7.95 -0.38
N VAL A 159 0.94 -6.64 -0.38
CA VAL A 159 -0.23 -5.76 -0.36
C VAL A 159 -0.54 -5.32 -1.78
N ASN A 160 -1.74 -5.64 -2.24
CA ASN A 160 -2.21 -5.13 -3.50
C ASN A 160 -2.59 -3.65 -3.35
N SER A 161 -1.86 -2.77 -4.02
CA SER A 161 -2.05 -1.32 -3.95
C SER A 161 -3.42 -0.85 -4.43
N LEU A 162 -4.06 -1.58 -5.34
CA LEU A 162 -5.38 -1.21 -5.89
C LEU A 162 -6.53 -1.58 -4.97
N SER A 163 -6.45 -2.71 -4.29
CA SER A 163 -7.52 -3.22 -3.42
C SER A 163 -7.17 -3.18 -1.94
N ALA A 164 -5.92 -2.88 -1.60
CA ALA A 164 -5.37 -2.99 -0.25
C ALA A 164 -5.64 -4.37 0.39
N LYS A 165 -5.75 -5.40 -0.43
CA LYS A 165 -5.92 -6.79 0.02
C LYS A 165 -4.55 -7.44 0.16
N TYR A 166 -4.46 -8.35 1.11
CA TYR A 166 -3.27 -9.15 1.32
C TYR A 166 -3.35 -10.41 0.50
N SER A 167 -2.24 -10.78 -0.09
CA SER A 167 -2.08 -12.04 -0.78
C SER A 167 -0.79 -12.72 -0.34
N LYS A 168 -0.70 -14.03 -0.54
CA LYS A 168 0.58 -14.73 -0.36
C LYS A 168 1.64 -14.14 -1.30
N PRO A 169 2.94 -14.25 -0.99
CA PRO A 169 4.00 -13.75 -1.84
C PRO A 169 3.90 -14.27 -3.27
N HIS A 170 4.23 -13.44 -4.24
CA HIS A 170 4.17 -13.81 -5.66
C HIS A 170 5.29 -14.76 -6.08
N SER A 171 6.42 -14.74 -5.38
CA SER A 171 7.61 -15.54 -5.67
C SER A 171 7.95 -16.47 -4.52
N ASP A 172 8.57 -17.62 -4.84
CA ASP A 172 9.22 -18.49 -3.84
C ASP A 172 10.55 -17.90 -3.36
N ASN A 173 11.09 -16.92 -4.07
CA ASN A 173 12.26 -16.18 -3.59
C ASN A 173 11.80 -15.17 -2.54
N PRO A 174 12.46 -15.10 -1.39
CA PRO A 174 12.18 -14.06 -0.40
C PRO A 174 12.40 -12.67 -0.99
N PRO A 175 11.61 -11.66 -0.57
CA PRO A 175 11.89 -10.27 -0.91
C PRO A 175 13.19 -9.81 -0.25
N THR A 176 13.79 -8.74 -0.77
CA THR A 176 14.96 -8.09 -0.17
C THR A 176 14.61 -7.46 1.19
N ALA A 177 15.62 -7.11 1.99
CA ALA A 177 15.44 -6.41 3.26
C ALA A 177 14.59 -5.14 3.11
N LYS A 178 14.89 -4.33 2.10
CA LYS A 178 14.14 -3.10 1.80
C LYS A 178 12.69 -3.38 1.43
N GLU A 179 12.43 -4.32 0.54
CA GLU A 179 11.08 -4.72 0.15
C GLU A 179 10.30 -5.30 1.32
N THR A 180 10.96 -6.08 2.17
CA THR A 180 10.36 -6.63 3.39
C THR A 180 9.96 -5.51 4.35
N PHE A 181 10.83 -4.54 4.60
CA PHE A 181 10.51 -3.37 5.43
C PHE A 181 9.32 -2.59 4.88
N ILE A 182 9.32 -2.28 3.57
CA ILE A 182 8.23 -1.57 2.91
C ILE A 182 6.91 -2.36 3.05
N GLY A 183 6.93 -3.68 2.85
CA GLY A 183 5.76 -4.53 3.04
C GLY A 183 5.21 -4.48 4.47
N TYR A 184 6.06 -4.54 5.47
CA TYR A 184 5.64 -4.38 6.87
C TYR A 184 5.06 -3.00 7.16
N MET A 185 5.68 -1.96 6.62
CA MET A 185 5.20 -0.59 6.74
C MET A 185 3.81 -0.42 6.13
N GLN A 186 3.61 -0.90 4.92
CA GLN A 186 2.31 -0.86 4.23
C GLN A 186 1.22 -1.56 5.03
N ILE A 187 1.53 -2.72 5.60
CA ILE A 187 0.57 -3.46 6.43
C ILE A 187 0.31 -2.72 7.75
N ALA A 188 1.35 -2.19 8.39
CA ALA A 188 1.19 -1.44 9.63
C ALA A 188 0.32 -0.17 9.46
N MET A 189 0.42 0.51 8.32
CA MET A 189 -0.44 1.65 7.99
C MET A 189 -1.88 1.25 7.68
N ARG A 190 -2.11 0.03 7.25
CA ARG A 190 -3.42 -0.45 6.79
C ARG A 190 -4.23 -1.14 7.87
N LEU A 191 -3.57 -1.89 8.74
CA LEU A 191 -4.20 -2.71 9.78
C LEU A 191 -3.85 -2.20 11.18
N THR A 192 -4.84 -2.19 12.05
CA THR A 192 -4.61 -1.98 13.48
C THR A 192 -3.83 -3.15 14.08
N LYS A 193 -3.34 -2.97 15.31
CA LYS A 193 -2.65 -4.04 16.02
C LYS A 193 -3.57 -5.26 16.24
N GLU A 194 -4.83 -4.99 16.57
CA GLU A 194 -5.85 -6.02 16.81
C GLU A 194 -6.17 -6.80 15.54
N GLU A 195 -6.28 -6.11 14.40
CA GLU A 195 -6.50 -6.75 13.11
C GLU A 195 -5.30 -7.62 12.70
N ARG A 196 -4.07 -7.14 12.91
CA ARG A 196 -2.86 -7.93 12.67
C ARG A 196 -2.79 -9.16 13.58
N GLU A 197 -3.11 -9.01 14.86
CA GLU A 197 -3.13 -10.12 15.81
C GLU A 197 -4.19 -11.16 15.46
N ALA A 198 -5.34 -10.74 14.94
CA ALA A 198 -6.39 -11.65 14.47
C ALA A 198 -5.96 -12.44 13.23
N MET A 199 -5.21 -11.82 12.30
CA MET A 199 -4.71 -12.47 11.08
C MET A 199 -3.47 -13.33 11.34
N TRP A 200 -2.56 -12.85 12.17
CA TRP A 200 -1.27 -13.45 12.45
C TRP A 200 -0.98 -13.44 13.96
N PRO A 201 -1.58 -14.39 14.70
CA PRO A 201 -1.44 -14.43 16.15
C PRO A 201 0.03 -14.48 16.59
N SER A 202 0.42 -13.60 17.50
CA SER A 202 1.78 -13.47 18.01
C SER A 202 2.28 -14.77 18.66
N ALA A 203 1.39 -15.57 19.25
CA ALA A 203 1.70 -16.90 19.78
C ALA A 203 2.15 -17.87 18.67
N THR A 204 1.68 -17.72 17.44
CA THR A 204 2.02 -18.57 16.30
C THR A 204 3.18 -18.01 15.49
N TYR A 205 3.22 -16.68 15.35
CA TYR A 205 4.18 -15.94 14.51
C TYR A 205 4.91 -14.86 15.33
N PRO A 206 5.66 -15.22 16.40
CA PRO A 206 6.27 -14.22 17.30
C PRO A 206 7.30 -13.34 16.59
N PHE A 207 8.04 -13.91 15.64
CA PHE A 207 9.02 -13.15 14.85
C PHE A 207 8.35 -12.05 14.04
N MET A 208 7.26 -12.36 13.34
CA MET A 208 6.50 -11.40 12.57
C MET A 208 5.90 -10.30 13.46
N SER A 209 5.37 -10.66 14.62
CA SER A 209 4.84 -9.70 15.60
C SER A 209 5.91 -8.71 16.06
N SER A 210 7.13 -9.18 16.36
CA SER A 210 8.24 -8.32 16.76
C SER A 210 8.65 -7.33 15.65
N LYS A 211 8.59 -7.77 14.39
CA LYS A 211 8.91 -6.90 13.24
C LYS A 211 7.84 -5.83 13.00
N PHE A 212 6.56 -6.15 13.20
CA PHE A 212 5.51 -5.14 13.20
C PHE A 212 5.70 -4.10 14.31
N GLU A 213 6.07 -4.53 15.49
CA GLU A 213 6.36 -3.59 16.59
C GLU A 213 7.57 -2.70 16.25
N PHE A 214 8.61 -3.28 15.69
CA PHE A 214 9.78 -2.52 15.23
C PHE A 214 9.39 -1.43 14.23
N VAL A 215 8.67 -1.81 13.17
CA VAL A 215 8.27 -0.86 12.11
C VAL A 215 7.35 0.23 12.65
N THR A 216 6.36 -0.14 13.46
CA THR A 216 5.45 0.84 14.08
C THR A 216 6.22 1.85 14.94
N ASN A 217 7.16 1.40 15.75
CA ASN A 217 7.99 2.28 16.57
C ASN A 217 8.96 3.12 15.73
N TYR A 218 9.46 2.58 14.64
CA TYR A 218 10.32 3.30 13.70
C TYR A 218 9.57 4.44 13.01
N LEU A 219 8.35 4.19 12.53
CA LEU A 219 7.53 5.20 11.86
C LEU A 219 7.14 6.35 12.79
N LYS A 220 6.98 6.09 14.08
CA LYS A 220 6.74 7.15 15.08
C LYS A 220 7.82 8.23 15.14
N LYS A 221 9.06 7.90 14.77
CA LYS A 221 10.14 8.91 14.65
C LYS A 221 9.80 10.00 13.62
N TYR A 222 8.94 9.67 12.68
CA TYR A 222 8.48 10.56 11.60
C TYR A 222 7.06 11.07 11.84
N ASN A 223 6.50 10.90 13.05
CA ASN A 223 5.10 11.21 13.39
C ASN A 223 4.07 10.50 12.48
N ILE A 224 4.40 9.30 12.06
CA ILE A 224 3.50 8.42 11.31
C ILE A 224 2.97 7.39 12.31
N ASP A 225 1.69 7.56 12.69
CA ASP A 225 0.97 6.67 13.61
C ASP A 225 -0.09 5.82 12.88
#